data_9b756b9cd304eeae73de9cd84e501612
#
_entry.id   9b756b9cd304eeae73de9cd84e501612
#
_cell.length_a   1.000
_cell.length_b   1.000
_cell.length_c   1.000
_cell.angle_alpha   90.00
_cell.angle_beta   90.00
_cell.angle_gamma   90.00
#
_symmetry.space_group_name_H-M   'P 1'
#
loop_
_entity.id
_entity.type
_entity.pdbx_description
1 polymer ?
#
loop_
_entity_poly.entity_id
_entity_poly.type
_entity_poly.pdbx_seq_one_letter_code
_entity_poly.pdbx_strand_id
1 'polypeptide(L)'
;EATSTEASINIARPYVKKPDTVANRNKDIPLDVAYAMLNRRLEKMAKNADCPFISAEGGRMDIVEAAEVDSIQTQADYKNWKPALAAIEQELRRAIEFGFNREELAEARSNITAAAENAIKSWATAKSEDLASAIAQSAARNKVFTTPQEDWAISREVVENLTPEQCQAALKEAWTGAFPRVIVTSNKENPQGSAEIMNAYRESQTAKVQPYQADSRKDFSYKFGDPGKVTARTETTDLGVTQLTL
;
A
#
# COMPACT_ATOMS: atom_id res chain seq x y z
N GLU A 1 24.17 -10.19 -6.54
CA GLU A 1 24.59 -9.14 -5.59
C GLU A 1 23.48 -8.11 -5.48
N ALA A 2 23.10 -7.73 -4.26
CA ALA A 2 22.11 -6.67 -4.07
C ALA A 2 22.68 -5.35 -4.63
N THR A 3 21.96 -4.73 -5.56
CA THR A 3 22.37 -3.46 -6.16
C THR A 3 21.98 -2.26 -5.30
N SER A 4 21.10 -2.45 -4.31
CA SER A 4 20.58 -1.43 -3.40
C SER A 4 20.75 -1.86 -1.94
N THR A 5 20.69 -0.89 -1.04
CA THR A 5 20.62 -1.10 0.40
C THR A 5 19.14 -1.02 0.81
N GLU A 6 18.70 -1.99 1.60
CA GLU A 6 17.38 -2.00 2.20
C GLU A 6 17.48 -1.58 3.68
N ALA A 7 16.59 -0.69 4.10
CA ALA A 7 16.42 -0.35 5.51
C ALA A 7 14.94 -0.54 5.89
N SER A 8 14.68 -1.20 7.03
CA SER A 8 13.34 -1.47 7.47
C SER A 8 13.15 -1.29 8.98
N ILE A 9 11.93 -0.96 9.37
CA ILE A 9 11.45 -0.90 10.75
C ILE A 9 10.31 -1.91 10.85
N ASN A 10 10.42 -2.84 11.80
CA ASN A 10 9.51 -3.97 11.89
C ASN A 10 9.01 -4.15 13.32
N ILE A 11 7.73 -4.45 13.48
CA ILE A 11 7.14 -4.92 14.73
C ILE A 11 6.57 -6.31 14.52
N ALA A 12 7.08 -7.30 15.26
CA ALA A 12 6.59 -8.66 15.19
C ALA A 12 5.77 -9.00 16.45
N ARG A 13 4.64 -9.67 16.25
CA ARG A 13 3.76 -10.19 17.29
C ARG A 13 3.50 -11.67 17.06
N PRO A 14 3.24 -12.45 18.11
CA PRO A 14 2.78 -13.82 17.96
C PRO A 14 1.51 -13.86 17.08
N TYR A 15 1.47 -14.79 16.13
CA TYR A 15 0.27 -15.02 15.34
C TYR A 15 -0.86 -15.56 16.23
N VAL A 16 -2.05 -15.00 16.08
CA VAL A 16 -3.25 -15.48 16.79
C VAL A 16 -4.21 -16.02 15.74
N LYS A 17 -4.38 -17.36 15.72
CA LYS A 17 -5.33 -18.01 14.83
C LYS A 17 -6.75 -17.56 15.13
N LYS A 18 -7.40 -16.99 14.14
CA LYS A 18 -8.81 -16.54 14.23
C LYS A 18 -9.66 -17.41 13.30
N PRO A 19 -10.93 -17.73 13.69
CA PRO A 19 -11.82 -18.40 12.75
C PRO A 19 -12.11 -17.51 11.54
N ASP A 20 -12.28 -18.14 10.38
CA ASP A 20 -12.61 -17.41 9.15
C ASP A 20 -14.08 -17.02 9.16
N THR A 21 -14.37 -15.81 9.56
CA THR A 21 -15.70 -15.21 9.62
C THR A 21 -15.68 -13.87 8.92
N VAL A 22 -16.83 -13.40 8.44
CA VAL A 22 -17.01 -12.07 7.84
C VAL A 22 -16.46 -10.98 8.78
N ALA A 23 -16.76 -11.08 10.07
CA ALA A 23 -16.28 -10.10 11.06
C ALA A 23 -14.74 -10.07 11.15
N ASN A 24 -14.09 -11.24 11.15
CA ASN A 24 -12.63 -11.32 11.20
C ASN A 24 -11.97 -10.88 9.88
N ARG A 25 -12.58 -11.18 8.71
CA ARG A 25 -12.10 -10.68 7.41
C ARG A 25 -12.18 -9.16 7.34
N ASN A 26 -13.24 -8.57 7.88
CA ASN A 26 -13.45 -7.12 7.85
C ASN A 26 -12.65 -6.35 8.90
N LYS A 27 -12.16 -7.03 9.95
CA LYS A 27 -11.46 -6.39 11.07
C LYS A 27 -10.18 -5.68 10.65
N ASP A 28 -9.47 -6.24 9.69
CA ASP A 28 -8.16 -5.73 9.29
C ASP A 28 -8.24 -4.68 8.16
N ILE A 29 -9.43 -4.49 7.53
CA ILE A 29 -9.66 -3.50 6.46
C ILE A 29 -9.19 -2.07 6.83
N PRO A 30 -9.50 -1.52 8.03
CA PRO A 30 -9.01 -0.18 8.38
C PRO A 30 -7.50 -0.05 8.36
N LEU A 31 -6.78 -1.10 8.74
CA LEU A 31 -5.32 -1.13 8.69
C LEU A 31 -4.80 -1.25 7.26
N ASP A 32 -5.41 -2.11 6.44
CA ASP A 32 -5.02 -2.27 5.03
C ASP A 32 -5.19 -0.95 4.26
N VAL A 33 -6.30 -0.23 4.52
CA VAL A 33 -6.54 1.09 3.93
C VAL A 33 -5.57 2.14 4.48
N ALA A 34 -5.19 2.07 5.76
CA ALA A 34 -4.16 2.94 6.34
C ALA A 34 -2.81 2.74 5.65
N TYR A 35 -2.40 1.49 5.42
CA TYR A 35 -1.18 1.19 4.66
C TYR A 35 -1.29 1.64 3.20
N ALA A 36 -2.42 1.49 2.55
CA ALA A 36 -2.62 2.00 1.19
C ALA A 36 -2.41 3.51 1.10
N MET A 37 -2.95 4.28 2.06
CA MET A 37 -2.74 5.73 2.14
C MET A 37 -1.29 6.08 2.47
N LEU A 38 -0.65 5.38 3.41
CA LEU A 38 0.76 5.56 3.75
C LEU A 38 1.66 5.29 2.53
N ASN A 39 1.43 4.18 1.84
CA ASN A 39 2.18 3.80 0.64
C ASN A 39 2.02 4.84 -0.48
N ARG A 40 0.82 5.42 -0.60
CA ARG A 40 0.60 6.50 -1.56
C ARG A 40 1.44 7.75 -1.23
N ARG A 41 1.61 8.11 0.05
CA ARG A 41 2.52 9.18 0.46
C ARG A 41 3.97 8.85 0.12
N LEU A 42 4.43 7.64 0.44
CA LEU A 42 5.78 7.17 0.14
C LEU A 42 6.06 7.17 -1.38
N GLU A 43 5.09 6.73 -2.20
CA GLU A 43 5.19 6.79 -3.66
C GLU A 43 5.32 8.24 -4.17
N LYS A 44 4.54 9.18 -3.61
CA LYS A 44 4.66 10.60 -3.96
C LYS A 44 6.02 11.17 -3.56
N MET A 45 6.55 10.78 -2.40
CA MET A 45 7.89 11.18 -1.96
C MET A 45 8.96 10.65 -2.91
N ALA A 46 8.89 9.40 -3.35
CA ALA A 46 9.84 8.77 -4.27
C ALA A 46 9.94 9.48 -5.64
N LYS A 47 8.91 10.23 -6.03
CA LYS A 47 8.91 11.01 -7.29
C LYS A 47 9.67 12.33 -7.20
N ASN A 48 10.02 12.78 -6.00
CA ASN A 48 10.79 14.00 -5.82
C ASN A 48 12.28 13.75 -6.07
N ALA A 49 12.93 14.66 -6.80
CA ALA A 49 14.35 14.52 -7.14
C ALA A 49 15.29 14.44 -5.92
N ASP A 50 14.90 15.08 -4.80
CA ASP A 50 15.68 15.11 -3.56
C ASP A 50 15.29 13.95 -2.59
N CYS A 51 14.48 13.00 -3.03
CA CYS A 51 14.10 11.87 -2.21
C CYS A 51 15.31 10.98 -1.89
N PRO A 52 15.54 10.63 -0.60
CA PRO A 52 16.71 9.83 -0.23
C PRO A 52 16.57 8.34 -0.58
N PHE A 53 15.40 7.88 -1.02
CA PHE A 53 15.15 6.49 -1.36
C PHE A 53 14.61 6.33 -2.79
N ILE A 54 14.80 5.15 -3.34
CA ILE A 54 14.30 4.75 -4.68
C ILE A 54 12.83 4.33 -4.58
N SER A 55 12.51 3.53 -3.56
CA SER A 55 11.17 3.06 -3.26
C SER A 55 11.01 2.83 -1.77
N ALA A 56 9.78 2.93 -1.29
CA ALA A 56 9.43 2.58 0.08
C ALA A 56 7.99 2.06 0.15
N GLU A 57 7.75 1.15 1.07
CA GLU A 57 6.42 0.58 1.30
C GLU A 57 6.24 0.15 2.75
N GLY A 58 5.00 0.13 3.20
CA GLY A 58 4.60 -0.41 4.49
C GLY A 58 3.47 -1.42 4.34
N GLY A 59 3.37 -2.35 5.28
CA GLY A 59 2.31 -3.36 5.25
C GLY A 59 2.38 -4.32 6.43
N ARG A 60 1.39 -5.18 6.52
CA ARG A 60 1.36 -6.32 7.43
C ARG A 60 1.53 -7.61 6.65
N MET A 61 2.34 -8.51 7.17
CA MET A 61 2.47 -9.87 6.67
C MET A 61 2.30 -10.89 7.78
N ASP A 62 1.77 -12.04 7.42
CA ASP A 62 1.72 -13.24 8.26
C ASP A 62 2.88 -14.16 7.86
N ILE A 63 3.74 -14.47 8.82
CA ILE A 63 4.86 -15.40 8.63
C ILE A 63 4.42 -16.80 9.05
N VAL A 64 3.83 -17.55 8.10
CA VAL A 64 3.51 -18.99 8.22
C VAL A 64 2.78 -19.34 9.53
N GLU A 65 1.77 -18.57 9.89
CA GLU A 65 1.01 -18.72 11.14
C GLU A 65 1.90 -18.71 12.43
N ALA A 66 3.12 -18.20 12.34
CA ALA A 66 4.03 -18.08 13.49
C ALA A 66 4.07 -16.66 14.05
N ALA A 67 4.04 -15.65 13.19
CA ALA A 67 4.07 -14.25 13.59
C ALA A 67 3.31 -13.36 12.61
N GLU A 68 2.68 -12.32 13.14
CA GLU A 68 2.22 -11.16 12.36
C GLU A 68 3.32 -10.09 12.42
N VAL A 69 3.73 -9.55 11.29
CA VAL A 69 4.77 -8.51 11.22
C VAL A 69 4.22 -7.29 10.51
N ASP A 70 4.17 -6.18 11.22
CA ASP A 70 4.00 -4.86 10.63
C ASP A 70 5.38 -4.33 10.26
N SER A 71 5.54 -3.92 9.00
CA SER A 71 6.81 -3.46 8.45
C SER A 71 6.64 -2.18 7.67
N ILE A 72 7.64 -1.31 7.73
CA ILE A 72 7.89 -0.25 6.75
C ILE A 72 9.33 -0.38 6.29
N GLN A 73 9.54 -0.41 4.98
CA GLN A 73 10.84 -0.65 4.37
C GLN A 73 11.12 0.29 3.22
N THR A 74 12.39 0.48 2.91
CA THR A 74 12.85 1.33 1.81
C THR A 74 14.08 0.75 1.14
N GLN A 75 14.18 0.99 -0.17
CA GLN A 75 15.37 0.73 -0.97
C GLN A 75 16.06 2.04 -1.30
N ALA A 76 17.36 2.12 -1.06
CA ALA A 76 18.16 3.31 -1.28
C ALA A 76 19.58 2.95 -1.74
N ASP A 77 20.32 3.94 -2.26
CA ASP A 77 21.76 3.82 -2.39
C ASP A 77 22.39 3.66 -1.00
N TYR A 78 23.51 2.93 -0.93
CA TYR A 78 24.21 2.71 0.34
C TYR A 78 24.53 4.01 1.09
N LYS A 79 24.96 5.06 0.41
CA LYS A 79 25.28 6.37 1.01
C LYS A 79 24.06 7.07 1.61
N ASN A 80 22.85 6.69 1.20
CA ASN A 80 21.59 7.35 1.55
C ASN A 80 20.74 6.53 2.55
N TRP A 81 21.20 5.37 3.03
CA TRP A 81 20.38 4.53 3.89
C TRP A 81 19.91 5.22 5.19
N LYS A 82 20.75 6.09 5.78
CA LYS A 82 20.37 6.84 6.99
C LYS A 82 19.24 7.84 6.72
N PRO A 83 19.36 8.78 5.77
CA PRO A 83 18.26 9.67 5.44
C PRO A 83 17.04 8.92 4.90
N ALA A 84 17.19 7.78 4.24
CA ALA A 84 16.08 6.94 3.80
C ALA A 84 15.34 6.30 4.99
N LEU A 85 16.07 5.74 5.96
CA LEU A 85 15.50 5.24 7.22
C LEU A 85 14.77 6.35 7.98
N ALA A 86 15.37 7.53 8.06
CA ALA A 86 14.75 8.68 8.73
C ALA A 86 13.45 9.12 8.02
N ALA A 87 13.43 9.09 6.69
CA ALA A 87 12.27 9.50 5.91
C ALA A 87 11.07 8.56 6.14
N ILE A 88 11.28 7.24 6.13
CA ILE A 88 10.19 6.28 6.38
C ILE A 88 9.73 6.30 7.84
N GLU A 89 10.64 6.48 8.81
CA GLU A 89 10.28 6.63 10.23
C GLU A 89 9.39 7.85 10.45
N GLN A 90 9.82 9.00 9.92
CA GLN A 90 9.09 10.26 10.09
C GLN A 90 7.73 10.22 9.41
N GLU A 91 7.61 9.58 8.22
CA GLU A 91 6.32 9.46 7.54
C GLU A 91 5.37 8.52 8.28
N LEU A 92 5.87 7.39 8.78
CA LEU A 92 5.09 6.48 9.61
C LEU A 92 4.60 7.19 10.88
N ARG A 93 5.50 7.88 11.59
CA ARG A 93 5.16 8.63 12.80
C ARG A 93 4.18 9.76 12.51
N ARG A 94 4.33 10.47 11.39
CA ARG A 94 3.37 11.47 10.92
C ARG A 94 1.98 10.87 10.73
N ALA A 95 1.89 9.68 10.10
CA ALA A 95 0.62 9.00 9.90
C ALA A 95 -0.01 8.54 11.24
N ILE A 96 0.81 8.11 12.20
CA ILE A 96 0.34 7.70 13.53
C ILE A 96 -0.14 8.92 14.35
N GLU A 97 0.61 10.03 14.34
CA GLU A 97 0.33 11.21 15.16
C GLU A 97 -0.82 12.08 14.60
N PHE A 98 -0.84 12.29 13.29
CA PHE A 98 -1.76 13.22 12.65
C PHE A 98 -2.80 12.55 11.75
N GLY A 99 -2.67 11.24 11.48
CA GLY A 99 -3.62 10.47 10.68
C GLY A 99 -3.58 10.81 9.20
N PHE A 100 -4.75 10.65 8.59
CA PHE A 100 -5.00 10.82 7.17
C PHE A 100 -6.12 11.83 6.95
N ASN A 101 -6.16 12.44 5.77
CA ASN A 101 -7.24 13.34 5.40
C ASN A 101 -8.32 12.64 4.57
N ARG A 102 -9.44 13.34 4.32
CA ARG A 102 -10.58 12.79 3.59
C ARG A 102 -10.27 12.53 2.11
N GLU A 103 -9.42 13.32 1.52
CA GLU A 103 -9.00 13.21 0.12
C GLU A 103 -8.15 11.94 -0.08
N GLU A 104 -7.24 11.64 0.84
CA GLU A 104 -6.45 10.42 0.83
C GLU A 104 -7.34 9.17 0.93
N LEU A 105 -8.31 9.20 1.85
CA LEU A 105 -9.26 8.11 2.00
C LEU A 105 -10.15 7.95 0.75
N ALA A 106 -10.59 9.05 0.14
CA ALA A 106 -11.39 9.01 -1.08
C ALA A 106 -10.59 8.41 -2.25
N GLU A 107 -9.30 8.78 -2.41
CA GLU A 107 -8.39 8.20 -3.40
C GLU A 107 -8.20 6.70 -3.14
N ALA A 108 -7.90 6.29 -1.90
CA ALA A 108 -7.71 4.89 -1.54
C ALA A 108 -8.98 4.06 -1.79
N ARG A 109 -10.14 4.56 -1.39
CA ARG A 109 -11.45 3.92 -1.62
C ARG A 109 -11.73 3.73 -3.12
N SER A 110 -11.49 4.76 -3.93
CA SER A 110 -11.66 4.67 -5.38
C SER A 110 -10.77 3.59 -6.00
N ASN A 111 -9.50 3.53 -5.57
CA ASN A 111 -8.56 2.53 -6.06
C ASN A 111 -8.96 1.10 -5.64
N ILE A 112 -9.40 0.91 -4.40
CA ILE A 112 -9.87 -0.38 -3.89
C ILE A 112 -11.12 -0.84 -4.67
N THR A 113 -12.08 0.05 -4.88
CA THR A 113 -13.29 -0.25 -5.66
C THR A 113 -12.94 -0.63 -7.08
N ALA A 114 -12.08 0.14 -7.75
CA ALA A 114 -11.66 -0.15 -9.12
C ALA A 114 -10.90 -1.49 -9.22
N ALA A 115 -10.04 -1.80 -8.23
CA ALA A 115 -9.34 -3.08 -8.17
C ALA A 115 -10.31 -4.25 -8.00
N ALA A 116 -11.30 -4.13 -7.12
CA ALA A 116 -12.34 -5.15 -6.92
C ALA A 116 -13.16 -5.38 -8.20
N GLU A 117 -13.63 -4.30 -8.84
CA GLU A 117 -14.37 -4.41 -10.10
C GLU A 117 -13.55 -5.06 -11.22
N ASN A 118 -12.27 -4.74 -11.33
CA ASN A 118 -11.37 -5.34 -12.29
C ASN A 118 -11.14 -6.84 -11.98
N ALA A 119 -10.97 -7.21 -10.71
CA ALA A 119 -10.85 -8.61 -10.30
C ALA A 119 -12.12 -9.40 -10.64
N ILE A 120 -13.31 -8.84 -10.41
CA ILE A 120 -14.60 -9.45 -10.77
C ILE A 120 -14.71 -9.65 -12.30
N LYS A 121 -14.36 -8.63 -13.08
CA LYS A 121 -14.41 -8.71 -14.56
C LYS A 121 -13.44 -9.76 -15.12
N SER A 122 -12.23 -9.84 -14.58
CA SER A 122 -11.22 -10.78 -15.05
C SER A 122 -11.44 -12.23 -14.58
N TRP A 123 -12.30 -12.42 -13.58
CA TRP A 123 -12.57 -13.74 -13.00
C TRP A 123 -13.05 -14.77 -14.02
N ALA A 124 -13.91 -14.38 -14.95
CA ALA A 124 -14.44 -15.28 -15.98
C ALA A 124 -13.37 -15.83 -16.93
N THR A 125 -12.21 -15.20 -17.00
CA THR A 125 -11.06 -15.61 -17.84
C THR A 125 -9.86 -16.08 -17.02
N ALA A 126 -10.05 -16.31 -15.72
CA ALA A 126 -9.01 -16.80 -14.83
C ALA A 126 -8.52 -18.20 -15.28
N LYS A 127 -7.21 -18.40 -15.25
CA LYS A 127 -6.62 -19.70 -15.61
C LYS A 127 -6.94 -20.74 -14.54
N SER A 128 -7.18 -21.99 -14.97
CA SER A 128 -7.46 -23.10 -14.06
C SER A 128 -6.33 -23.34 -13.05
N GLU A 129 -5.08 -23.06 -13.43
CA GLU A 129 -3.91 -23.15 -12.56
C GLU A 129 -3.98 -22.14 -11.41
N ASP A 130 -4.35 -20.88 -11.71
CA ASP A 130 -4.50 -19.81 -10.71
C ASP A 130 -5.64 -20.13 -9.73
N LEU A 131 -6.75 -20.65 -10.25
CA LEU A 131 -7.89 -21.09 -9.44
C LEU A 131 -7.52 -22.25 -8.52
N ALA A 132 -6.86 -23.28 -9.05
CA ALA A 132 -6.42 -24.42 -8.26
C ALA A 132 -5.44 -23.99 -7.14
N SER A 133 -4.52 -23.09 -7.46
CA SER A 133 -3.59 -22.51 -6.50
C SER A 133 -4.30 -21.72 -5.39
N ALA A 134 -5.27 -20.88 -5.74
CA ALA A 134 -6.06 -20.10 -4.78
C ALA A 134 -6.89 -20.99 -3.85
N ILE A 135 -7.53 -22.04 -4.39
CA ILE A 135 -8.28 -23.03 -3.59
C ILE A 135 -7.35 -23.76 -2.63
N ALA A 136 -6.19 -24.24 -3.12
CA ALA A 136 -5.21 -24.95 -2.29
C ALA A 136 -4.67 -24.06 -1.15
N GLN A 137 -4.36 -22.80 -1.42
CA GLN A 137 -3.92 -21.84 -0.40
C GLN A 137 -5.01 -21.54 0.64
N SER A 138 -6.25 -21.41 0.21
CA SER A 138 -7.38 -21.22 1.13
C SER A 138 -7.53 -22.43 2.05
N ALA A 139 -7.50 -23.64 1.50
CA ALA A 139 -7.59 -24.87 2.28
C ALA A 139 -6.42 -25.04 3.25
N ALA A 140 -5.19 -24.73 2.82
CA ALA A 140 -3.98 -24.81 3.67
C ALA A 140 -4.05 -23.86 4.87
N ARG A 141 -4.75 -22.73 4.74
CA ARG A 141 -4.95 -21.72 5.80
C ARG A 141 -6.25 -21.90 6.57
N ASN A 142 -7.00 -22.97 6.34
CA ASN A 142 -8.34 -23.19 6.90
C ASN A 142 -9.31 -22.00 6.65
N LYS A 143 -9.20 -21.39 5.46
CA LYS A 143 -10.11 -20.32 5.00
C LYS A 143 -11.10 -20.88 3.99
N VAL A 144 -12.32 -20.36 4.02
CA VAL A 144 -13.31 -20.63 2.97
C VAL A 144 -12.86 -19.92 1.69
N PHE A 145 -12.74 -20.69 0.60
CA PHE A 145 -12.47 -20.10 -0.70
C PHE A 145 -13.67 -19.23 -1.13
N THR A 146 -13.41 -18.01 -1.52
CA THR A 146 -14.39 -17.03 -2.00
C THR A 146 -13.95 -16.47 -3.35
N THR A 147 -14.91 -16.17 -4.22
CA THR A 147 -14.68 -15.47 -5.47
C THR A 147 -14.45 -13.97 -5.23
N PRO A 148 -13.82 -13.22 -6.16
CA PRO A 148 -13.69 -11.77 -6.03
C PRO A 148 -15.02 -11.04 -5.82
N GLN A 149 -16.12 -11.55 -6.38
CA GLN A 149 -17.44 -10.97 -6.19
C GLN A 149 -17.94 -11.16 -4.74
N GLU A 150 -17.70 -12.34 -4.15
CA GLU A 150 -18.04 -12.63 -2.76
C GLU A 150 -17.16 -11.84 -1.80
N ASP A 151 -15.85 -11.74 -2.05
CA ASP A 151 -14.92 -10.94 -1.26
C ASP A 151 -15.32 -9.45 -1.25
N TRP A 152 -15.71 -8.92 -2.42
CA TRP A 152 -16.22 -7.56 -2.51
C TRP A 152 -17.55 -7.38 -1.80
N ALA A 153 -18.47 -8.33 -1.90
CA ALA A 153 -19.74 -8.29 -1.18
C ALA A 153 -19.54 -8.29 0.35
N ILE A 154 -18.52 -8.99 0.86
CA ILE A 154 -18.15 -9.04 2.28
C ILE A 154 -17.56 -7.71 2.75
N SER A 155 -16.67 -7.09 1.96
CA SER A 155 -15.83 -5.96 2.38
C SER A 155 -16.40 -4.58 2.04
N ARG A 156 -17.28 -4.51 1.03
CA ARG A 156 -17.76 -3.26 0.43
C ARG A 156 -18.33 -2.28 1.44
N GLU A 157 -19.24 -2.73 2.30
CA GLU A 157 -19.93 -1.87 3.28
C GLU A 157 -18.91 -1.23 4.25
N VAL A 158 -17.92 -1.99 4.68
CA VAL A 158 -16.86 -1.47 5.55
C VAL A 158 -16.01 -0.44 4.82
N VAL A 159 -15.59 -0.73 3.59
CA VAL A 159 -14.80 0.20 2.77
C VAL A 159 -15.55 1.50 2.50
N GLU A 160 -16.86 1.43 2.17
CA GLU A 160 -17.70 2.60 1.89
C GLU A 160 -17.90 3.50 3.11
N ASN A 161 -17.99 2.92 4.32
CA ASN A 161 -18.28 3.66 5.56
C ASN A 161 -17.04 3.96 6.41
N LEU A 162 -15.85 3.60 5.96
CA LEU A 162 -14.61 3.81 6.68
C LEU A 162 -14.30 5.30 6.86
N THR A 163 -13.73 5.67 8.00
CA THR A 163 -13.28 7.05 8.25
C THR A 163 -11.76 7.15 8.40
N PRO A 164 -11.15 8.32 8.17
CA PRO A 164 -9.71 8.51 8.36
C PRO A 164 -9.25 8.19 9.80
N GLU A 165 -10.11 8.50 10.79
CA GLU A 165 -9.83 8.26 12.21
C GLU A 165 -9.76 6.77 12.53
N GLN A 166 -10.62 5.95 11.92
CA GLN A 166 -10.58 4.49 12.05
C GLN A 166 -9.29 3.91 11.46
N CYS A 167 -8.85 4.41 10.30
CA CYS A 167 -7.58 4.02 9.69
C CYS A 167 -6.39 4.41 10.56
N GLN A 168 -6.38 5.64 11.09
CA GLN A 168 -5.33 6.11 12.00
C GLN A 168 -5.29 5.26 13.28
N ALA A 169 -6.43 4.98 13.88
CA ALA A 169 -6.53 4.16 15.10
C ALA A 169 -5.97 2.75 14.88
N ALA A 170 -6.31 2.12 13.74
CA ALA A 170 -5.80 0.81 13.37
C ALA A 170 -4.27 0.82 13.15
N LEU A 171 -3.74 1.82 12.45
CA LEU A 171 -2.30 1.98 12.27
C LEU A 171 -1.58 2.21 13.60
N LYS A 172 -2.12 3.06 14.46
CA LYS A 172 -1.56 3.32 15.79
C LYS A 172 -1.56 2.06 16.66
N GLU A 173 -2.63 1.27 16.66
CA GLU A 173 -2.71 -0.02 17.36
C GLU A 173 -1.64 -0.98 16.83
N ALA A 174 -1.47 -1.07 15.52
CA ALA A 174 -0.50 -1.92 14.86
C ALA A 174 0.95 -1.58 15.24
N TRP A 175 1.26 -0.33 15.53
CA TRP A 175 2.62 0.14 15.85
C TRP A 175 2.85 0.45 17.32
N THR A 176 1.92 0.11 18.20
CA THR A 176 2.01 0.34 19.66
C THR A 176 2.26 -0.98 20.40
N GLY A 177 2.94 -0.90 21.53
CA GLY A 177 3.03 -2.02 22.50
C GLY A 177 4.10 -3.08 22.21
N ALA A 178 4.94 -2.87 21.20
CA ALA A 178 6.10 -3.74 20.92
C ALA A 178 7.32 -2.88 20.57
N PHE A 179 8.51 -3.44 20.81
CA PHE A 179 9.76 -2.76 20.44
C PHE A 179 10.04 -2.95 18.95
N PRO A 180 10.25 -1.86 18.20
CA PRO A 180 10.60 -1.95 16.78
C PRO A 180 11.98 -2.57 16.61
N ARG A 181 12.13 -3.40 15.59
CA ARG A 181 13.39 -3.95 15.11
C ARG A 181 13.78 -3.20 13.86
N VAL A 182 14.96 -2.57 13.88
CA VAL A 182 15.51 -1.85 12.74
C VAL A 182 16.55 -2.73 12.07
N ILE A 183 16.40 -2.98 10.78
CA ILE A 183 17.27 -3.85 9.99
C ILE A 183 17.78 -3.04 8.81
N VAL A 184 19.08 -3.15 8.54
CA VAL A 184 19.70 -2.62 7.34
C VAL A 184 20.45 -3.74 6.66
N THR A 185 20.08 -4.04 5.42
CA THR A 185 20.69 -5.07 4.58
C THR A 185 21.43 -4.40 3.42
N SER A 186 22.70 -4.71 3.26
CA SER A 186 23.54 -4.12 2.20
C SER A 186 24.60 -5.11 1.73
N ASN A 187 25.10 -4.93 0.50
CA ASN A 187 26.30 -5.60 0.01
C ASN A 187 27.60 -4.91 0.42
N LYS A 188 27.52 -3.80 1.17
CA LYS A 188 28.68 -3.08 1.72
C LYS A 188 28.73 -3.27 3.22
N GLU A 189 29.94 -3.44 3.71
CA GLU A 189 30.21 -3.57 5.13
C GLU A 189 29.89 -2.26 5.85
N ASN A 190 29.21 -2.35 7.00
CA ASN A 190 29.05 -1.24 7.92
C ASN A 190 29.94 -1.47 9.14
N PRO A 191 31.12 -0.81 9.24
CA PRO A 191 32.07 -1.04 10.31
C PRO A 191 31.55 -0.75 11.73
N GLN A 192 30.56 0.15 11.86
CA GLN A 192 29.96 0.52 13.15
C GLN A 192 28.76 -0.38 13.50
N GLY A 193 28.30 -1.20 12.54
CA GLY A 193 27.28 -2.23 12.76
C GLY A 193 25.98 -1.70 13.37
N SER A 194 25.44 -2.46 14.32
CA SER A 194 24.16 -2.18 14.96
C SER A 194 24.11 -0.83 15.72
N ALA A 195 25.25 -0.37 16.23
CA ALA A 195 25.31 0.91 16.97
C ALA A 195 24.95 2.10 16.06
N GLU A 196 25.47 2.09 14.85
CA GLU A 196 25.20 3.16 13.86
C GLU A 196 23.74 3.14 13.43
N ILE A 197 23.16 1.95 13.19
CA ILE A 197 21.75 1.78 12.84
C ILE A 197 20.86 2.35 13.95
N MET A 198 21.11 1.98 15.19
CA MET A 198 20.34 2.47 16.33
C MET A 198 20.49 3.98 16.55
N ASN A 199 21.67 4.55 16.32
CA ASN A 199 21.86 5.99 16.40
C ASN A 199 21.07 6.71 15.30
N ALA A 200 21.14 6.26 14.05
CA ALA A 200 20.36 6.84 12.94
C ALA A 200 18.85 6.78 13.21
N TYR A 201 18.35 5.67 13.75
CA TYR A 201 16.94 5.54 14.14
C TYR A 201 16.56 6.50 15.27
N ARG A 202 17.38 6.61 16.33
CA ARG A 202 17.11 7.55 17.43
C ARG A 202 17.17 9.01 16.98
N GLU A 203 18.11 9.37 16.13
CA GLU A 203 18.20 10.69 15.53
C GLU A 203 16.95 11.03 14.73
N SER A 204 16.42 10.10 13.93
CA SER A 204 15.18 10.34 13.18
C SER A 204 14.01 10.68 14.09
N GLN A 205 13.93 10.02 15.26
CA GLN A 205 12.86 10.24 16.24
C GLN A 205 12.91 11.62 16.92
N THR A 206 14.06 12.32 16.89
CA THR A 206 14.16 13.68 17.44
C THR A 206 13.57 14.76 16.53
N ALA A 207 13.43 14.47 15.24
CA ALA A 207 12.88 15.39 14.28
C ALA A 207 11.37 15.62 14.54
N LYS A 208 10.92 16.86 14.57
CA LYS A 208 9.49 17.17 14.66
C LYS A 208 8.80 16.88 13.33
N VAL A 209 7.76 16.07 13.37
CA VAL A 209 6.89 15.87 12.21
C VAL A 209 5.73 16.88 12.24
N GLN A 210 5.21 17.22 11.06
CA GLN A 210 4.08 18.12 10.88
C GLN A 210 2.95 17.34 10.19
N PRO A 211 1.68 17.76 10.33
CA PRO A 211 0.57 17.17 9.59
C PRO A 211 0.88 17.09 8.10
N TYR A 212 0.43 16.00 7.44
CA TYR A 212 0.59 15.86 6.01
C TYR A 212 -0.19 16.96 5.28
N GLN A 213 0.50 17.70 4.42
CA GLN A 213 -0.12 18.67 3.52
C GLN A 213 -0.30 17.98 2.16
N ALA A 214 -1.56 17.77 1.79
CA ALA A 214 -1.86 17.31 0.44
C ALA A 214 -1.43 18.38 -0.57
N ASP A 215 -0.85 17.95 -1.68
CA ASP A 215 -0.62 18.86 -2.80
C ASP A 215 -1.96 19.48 -3.20
N SER A 216 -2.02 20.81 -3.28
CA SER A 216 -3.20 21.50 -3.79
C SER A 216 -3.50 20.95 -5.19
N ARG A 217 -4.70 20.38 -5.38
CA ARG A 217 -5.15 20.01 -6.72
C ARG A 217 -5.00 21.22 -7.62
N LYS A 218 -4.09 21.11 -8.60
CA LYS A 218 -4.08 22.06 -9.70
C LYS A 218 -5.25 21.66 -10.57
N ASP A 219 -6.24 22.53 -10.67
CA ASP A 219 -7.30 22.34 -11.64
C ASP A 219 -6.70 22.18 -13.03
N PHE A 220 -7.22 21.22 -13.76
CA PHE A 220 -6.80 21.00 -15.13
C PHE A 220 -7.23 22.22 -15.96
N SER A 221 -6.28 23.12 -16.21
CA SER A 221 -6.55 24.42 -16.86
C SER A 221 -6.63 24.34 -18.38
N TYR A 222 -6.54 23.14 -18.95
CA TYR A 222 -6.64 22.95 -20.39
C TYR A 222 -8.08 23.14 -20.85
N LYS A 223 -8.31 24.11 -21.71
CA LYS A 223 -9.59 24.26 -22.41
C LYS A 223 -9.56 23.38 -23.64
N PHE A 224 -10.33 22.33 -23.63
CA PHE A 224 -10.58 21.56 -24.84
C PHE A 224 -11.28 22.47 -25.83
N GLY A 225 -10.84 22.46 -27.08
CA GLY A 225 -11.59 23.09 -28.18
C GLY A 225 -12.95 22.41 -28.38
N ASP A 226 -13.74 22.92 -29.31
CA ASP A 226 -15.01 22.29 -29.65
C ASP A 226 -14.77 20.83 -30.06
N PRO A 227 -15.65 19.88 -29.63
CA PRO A 227 -15.54 18.49 -30.05
C PRO A 227 -15.52 18.36 -31.58
N GLY A 228 -14.58 17.58 -32.10
CA GLY A 228 -14.54 17.26 -33.51
C GLY A 228 -15.86 16.63 -33.94
N LYS A 229 -16.37 17.03 -35.10
CA LYS A 229 -17.57 16.43 -35.69
C LYS A 229 -17.18 15.27 -36.58
N VAL A 230 -17.80 14.11 -36.38
CA VAL A 230 -17.64 12.96 -37.26
C VAL A 230 -18.21 13.34 -38.63
N THR A 231 -17.35 13.44 -39.66
CA THR A 231 -17.72 13.83 -41.01
C THR A 231 -18.00 12.63 -41.90
N ALA A 232 -17.43 11.47 -41.60
CA ALA A 232 -17.72 10.22 -42.27
C ALA A 232 -17.60 9.01 -41.31
N ARG A 233 -18.42 7.98 -41.60
CA ARG A 233 -18.37 6.69 -40.90
C ARG A 233 -18.39 5.58 -41.96
N THR A 234 -17.40 4.71 -41.94
CA THR A 234 -17.30 3.54 -42.82
C THR A 234 -17.19 2.28 -41.95
N GLU A 235 -18.00 1.28 -42.22
CA GLU A 235 -17.96 -0.01 -41.56
C GLU A 235 -17.31 -1.04 -42.46
N THR A 236 -16.29 -1.75 -41.96
CA THR A 236 -15.67 -2.88 -42.61
C THR A 236 -16.29 -4.14 -41.99
N THR A 237 -17.27 -4.72 -42.71
CA THR A 237 -18.17 -5.76 -42.20
C THR A 237 -17.49 -7.07 -41.82
N ASP A 238 -16.40 -7.43 -42.49
CA ASP A 238 -15.63 -8.66 -42.29
C ASP A 238 -14.68 -8.57 -41.08
N LEU A 239 -14.36 -7.38 -40.58
CA LEU A 239 -13.48 -7.15 -39.43
C LEU A 239 -14.18 -6.55 -38.21
N GLY A 240 -15.45 -6.17 -38.32
CA GLY A 240 -16.17 -5.49 -37.24
C GLY A 240 -15.58 -4.10 -36.89
N VAL A 241 -14.80 -3.49 -37.78
CA VAL A 241 -14.12 -2.21 -37.56
C VAL A 241 -14.97 -1.07 -38.10
N THR A 242 -15.20 -0.04 -37.29
CA THR A 242 -15.78 1.22 -37.71
C THR A 242 -14.69 2.28 -37.80
N GLN A 243 -14.47 2.81 -39.00
CA GLN A 243 -13.58 3.95 -39.25
C GLN A 243 -14.37 5.25 -39.18
N LEU A 244 -13.91 6.18 -38.35
CA LEU A 244 -14.49 7.52 -38.21
C LEU A 244 -13.52 8.56 -38.78
N THR A 245 -14.02 9.48 -39.57
CA THR A 245 -13.30 10.68 -40.00
C THR A 245 -13.85 11.87 -39.22
N LEU A 246 -12.96 12.63 -38.55
CA LEU A 246 -13.27 13.83 -37.78
C LEU A 246 -13.08 15.09 -38.62
#